data_70bb1bf55d41415ea3ab02ae534d78c7
#
_entry.id   70bb1bf55d41415ea3ab02ae534d78c7
#
_cell.length_a   1.000
_cell.length_b   1.000
_cell.length_c   1.000
_cell.angle_alpha   90.00
_cell.angle_beta   90.00
_cell.angle_gamma   90.00
#
_symmetry.space_group_name_H-M   'P 1'
#
loop_
_entity.id
_entity.type
_entity.pdbx_description
1 polymer ?
#
loop_
_entity_poly.entity_id
_entity_poly.type
_entity_poly.pdbx_seq_one_letter_code
_entity_poly.pdbx_strand_id
1 'polypeptide(L)'
;MVFRQRYLRDGLKGIIHKRKGSPKRLLNREQRAEIVKILKETSPKDNGYSAAFWTTTILAHMIKERYGVEYKTKRPFYLLFEDAKFTFHKPGKVYEKRDEEKVKIWKNEVTPIIKEAFDDPNTVILCEDEMILSSQTTFQKIWLKKGEYPKIEVSNTKVNRSIYGFLNMKIGRCHSFVRERQNMLITTEILKEIRFLYPGKKILLLWDGAGWHRGSVVQDFVKEDNNIQIVYFPPYSPEENPQEHVWKKARSMVTHNTFISDIKDAAMMFSEFLNVSHFPYKLRDFTARS
;
A
#
# COMPACT_ATOMS: atom_id res chain seq x y z
N MET A 1 -1.06 -43.28 24.12
CA MET A 1 -0.42 -44.62 24.14
C MET A 1 1.06 -44.64 24.52
N VAL A 2 1.89 -43.72 24.12
CA VAL A 2 3.39 -43.74 24.34
C VAL A 2 3.79 -43.71 25.83
N PHE A 3 3.12 -42.94 26.69
CA PHE A 3 3.47 -42.83 28.13
C PHE A 3 3.18 -44.13 28.92
N ARG A 4 2.04 -44.78 28.62
CA ARG A 4 1.68 -46.07 29.26
C ARG A 4 2.66 -47.15 28.94
N GLN A 5 3.11 -47.28 27.67
CA GLN A 5 4.12 -48.26 27.23
C GLN A 5 5.47 -47.99 27.89
N ARG A 6 5.90 -46.74 28.06
CA ARG A 6 7.13 -46.38 28.73
C ARG A 6 7.09 -46.70 30.23
N TYR A 7 5.92 -46.44 30.87
CA TYR A 7 5.72 -46.79 32.27
C TYR A 7 5.78 -48.30 32.52
N LEU A 8 5.13 -49.08 31.66
CA LEU A 8 5.13 -50.52 31.75
C LEU A 8 6.51 -51.16 31.53
N ARG A 9 7.33 -50.52 30.71
CA ARG A 9 8.72 -50.99 30.44
C ARG A 9 9.74 -50.57 31.49
N ASP A 10 9.72 -49.30 31.89
CA ASP A 10 10.80 -48.67 32.65
C ASP A 10 10.30 -48.07 34.01
N GLY A 11 9.06 -48.36 34.41
CA GLY A 11 8.45 -47.83 35.62
C GLY A 11 8.39 -46.30 35.63
N LEU A 12 8.46 -45.67 36.80
CA LEU A 12 8.50 -44.22 36.96
C LEU A 12 9.64 -43.55 36.21
N LYS A 13 10.78 -44.23 36.00
CA LYS A 13 11.90 -43.70 35.21
C LYS A 13 11.55 -43.52 33.72
N GLY A 14 10.63 -44.28 33.18
CA GLY A 14 10.17 -44.20 31.79
C GLY A 14 9.28 -42.99 31.48
N ILE A 15 8.64 -42.42 32.51
CA ILE A 15 7.77 -41.22 32.39
C ILE A 15 8.49 -39.94 32.81
N ILE A 16 9.64 -40.03 33.46
CA ILE A 16 10.45 -38.84 33.73
C ILE A 16 10.97 -38.28 32.39
N HIS A 17 10.54 -37.10 32.03
CA HIS A 17 11.08 -36.41 30.87
C HIS A 17 12.58 -36.16 31.08
N LYS A 18 13.42 -36.96 30.43
CA LYS A 18 14.83 -36.60 30.29
C LYS A 18 14.84 -35.29 29.48
N ARG A 19 15.04 -34.16 30.14
CA ARG A 19 15.32 -32.91 29.47
C ARG A 19 16.49 -33.16 28.53
N LYS A 20 16.22 -33.31 27.23
CA LYS A 20 17.31 -33.23 26.25
C LYS A 20 17.90 -31.83 26.45
N GLY A 21 19.17 -31.76 26.80
CA GLY A 21 19.87 -30.49 26.94
C GLY A 21 19.59 -29.62 25.71
N SER A 22 19.48 -28.33 25.92
CA SER A 22 19.31 -27.38 24.78
C SER A 22 20.39 -27.70 23.74
N PRO A 23 20.04 -27.82 22.45
CA PRO A 23 21.02 -28.04 21.40
C PRO A 23 22.16 -27.00 21.57
N LYS A 24 23.41 -27.43 21.43
CA LYS A 24 24.57 -26.53 21.51
C LYS A 24 24.32 -25.38 20.55
N ARG A 25 24.32 -24.18 21.06
CA ARG A 25 24.19 -22.95 20.23
C ARG A 25 25.45 -22.88 19.36
N LEU A 26 25.30 -22.75 18.06
CA LEU A 26 26.39 -22.63 17.11
C LEU A 26 27.21 -21.34 17.33
N LEU A 27 26.52 -20.26 17.70
CA LEU A 27 27.15 -19.00 18.14
C LEU A 27 27.17 -18.95 19.67
N ASN A 28 28.30 -18.57 20.25
CA ASN A 28 28.42 -18.31 21.67
C ASN A 28 27.76 -16.96 22.05
N ARG A 29 27.76 -16.62 23.35
CA ARG A 29 27.09 -15.41 23.85
C ARG A 29 27.78 -14.13 23.36
N GLU A 30 29.09 -14.13 23.31
CA GLU A 30 29.89 -12.96 22.87
C GLU A 30 29.70 -12.68 21.39
N GLN A 31 29.84 -13.72 20.55
CA GLN A 31 29.56 -13.61 19.09
C GLN A 31 28.18 -13.13 18.81
N ARG A 32 27.17 -13.59 19.57
CA ARG A 32 25.78 -13.11 19.40
C ARG A 32 25.64 -11.65 19.79
N ALA A 33 26.28 -11.21 20.88
CA ALA A 33 26.27 -9.81 21.31
C ALA A 33 26.95 -8.89 20.26
N GLU A 34 28.09 -9.34 19.73
CA GLU A 34 28.79 -8.63 18.65
C GLU A 34 27.93 -8.46 17.41
N ILE A 35 27.26 -9.53 16.94
CA ILE A 35 26.35 -9.46 15.79
C ILE A 35 25.22 -8.48 16.05
N VAL A 36 24.60 -8.51 17.23
CA VAL A 36 23.53 -7.58 17.61
C VAL A 36 24.03 -6.13 17.61
N LYS A 37 25.27 -5.90 18.06
CA LYS A 37 25.90 -4.58 18.00
C LYS A 37 26.12 -4.13 16.56
N ILE A 38 26.65 -4.97 15.69
CA ILE A 38 26.85 -4.69 14.27
C ILE A 38 25.51 -4.32 13.61
N LEU A 39 24.45 -5.10 13.85
CA LEU A 39 23.13 -4.83 13.30
C LEU A 39 22.58 -3.46 13.70
N LYS A 40 22.84 -3.03 14.94
CA LYS A 40 22.33 -1.74 15.46
C LYS A 40 23.15 -0.54 15.03
N GLU A 41 24.46 -0.67 14.94
CA GLU A 41 25.38 0.45 14.81
C GLU A 41 25.90 0.65 13.39
N THR A 42 25.72 -0.35 12.50
CA THR A 42 26.26 -0.30 11.15
C THR A 42 25.23 -0.73 10.11
N SER A 43 25.48 -0.37 8.87
CA SER A 43 24.73 -0.84 7.70
C SER A 43 25.46 -2.02 7.02
N PRO A 44 24.79 -2.77 6.12
CA PRO A 44 25.48 -3.76 5.29
C PRO A 44 26.64 -3.17 4.48
N LYS A 45 26.52 -1.92 4.01
CA LYS A 45 27.60 -1.23 3.25
C LYS A 45 28.86 -1.08 4.07
N ASP A 46 28.76 -0.75 5.34
CA ASP A 46 29.89 -0.61 6.26
C ASP A 46 30.59 -1.95 6.52
N ASN A 47 29.93 -3.06 6.19
CA ASN A 47 30.45 -4.43 6.31
C ASN A 47 30.81 -5.06 4.95
N GLY A 48 31.00 -4.25 3.90
CA GLY A 48 31.47 -4.70 2.59
C GLY A 48 30.40 -5.23 1.62
N TYR A 49 29.10 -5.05 1.95
CA TYR A 49 27.99 -5.44 1.06
C TYR A 49 27.47 -4.23 0.29
N SER A 50 27.03 -4.44 -0.95
CA SER A 50 26.44 -3.35 -1.78
C SER A 50 25.01 -2.96 -1.33
N ALA A 51 24.37 -3.74 -0.48
CA ALA A 51 22.99 -3.53 -0.04
C ALA A 51 22.89 -2.44 1.06
N ALA A 52 21.83 -1.63 1.00
CA ALA A 52 21.57 -0.59 2.00
C ALA A 52 20.92 -1.12 3.29
N PHE A 53 20.23 -2.26 3.24
CA PHE A 53 19.45 -2.78 4.35
C PHE A 53 19.79 -4.24 4.65
N TRP A 54 19.76 -4.59 5.94
CA TRP A 54 20.00 -5.93 6.38
C TRP A 54 18.91 -6.90 5.93
N THR A 55 19.33 -8.07 5.46
CA THR A 55 18.45 -9.21 5.13
C THR A 55 18.96 -10.46 5.81
N THR A 56 18.10 -11.49 5.93
CA THR A 56 18.54 -12.79 6.46
C THR A 56 19.67 -13.43 5.63
N THR A 57 19.70 -13.16 4.32
CA THR A 57 20.75 -13.66 3.41
C THR A 57 22.09 -12.99 3.68
N ILE A 58 22.13 -11.68 3.81
CA ILE A 58 23.35 -10.92 4.12
C ILE A 58 23.87 -11.30 5.52
N LEU A 59 22.95 -11.37 6.50
CA LEU A 59 23.32 -11.77 7.86
C LEU A 59 23.87 -13.20 7.91
N ALA A 60 23.29 -14.13 7.14
CA ALA A 60 23.79 -15.50 7.04
C ALA A 60 25.21 -15.54 6.46
N HIS A 61 25.45 -14.78 5.38
CA HIS A 61 26.77 -14.69 4.76
C HIS A 61 27.81 -14.10 5.72
N MET A 62 27.48 -13.00 6.39
CA MET A 62 28.36 -12.36 7.37
C MET A 62 28.74 -13.32 8.52
N ILE A 63 27.77 -14.07 9.05
CA ILE A 63 27.98 -15.03 10.13
C ILE A 63 28.87 -16.18 9.66
N LYS A 64 28.67 -16.67 8.45
CA LYS A 64 29.50 -17.69 7.85
C LYS A 64 30.96 -17.22 7.68
N GLU A 65 31.17 -16.04 7.13
CA GLU A 65 32.51 -15.47 6.92
C GLU A 65 33.25 -15.20 8.23
N ARG A 66 32.58 -14.61 9.22
CA ARG A 66 33.25 -14.21 10.48
C ARG A 66 33.45 -15.34 11.47
N TYR A 67 32.50 -16.30 11.52
CA TYR A 67 32.49 -17.34 12.59
C TYR A 67 32.45 -18.77 12.04
N GLY A 68 32.41 -18.96 10.71
CA GLY A 68 32.31 -20.28 10.09
C GLY A 68 31.01 -21.02 10.41
N VAL A 69 29.96 -20.29 10.84
CA VAL A 69 28.69 -20.88 11.29
C VAL A 69 27.65 -20.83 10.19
N GLU A 70 27.07 -21.98 9.89
CA GLU A 70 25.93 -22.10 8.97
C GLU A 70 24.68 -22.65 9.67
N TYR A 71 23.55 -21.99 9.50
CA TYR A 71 22.26 -22.45 10.01
C TYR A 71 21.43 -23.10 8.93
N LYS A 72 20.85 -24.26 9.21
CA LYS A 72 19.95 -24.98 8.30
C LYS A 72 18.57 -24.30 8.11
N THR A 73 18.22 -23.36 8.99
CA THR A 73 16.91 -22.69 8.97
C THR A 73 17.09 -21.18 9.18
N LYS A 74 16.08 -20.39 8.83
CA LYS A 74 16.10 -18.93 9.02
C LYS A 74 15.79 -18.46 10.45
N ARG A 75 15.28 -19.34 11.31
CA ARG A 75 14.86 -18.97 12.68
C ARG A 75 15.95 -18.29 13.52
N PRO A 76 17.22 -18.75 13.52
CA PRO A 76 18.28 -18.09 14.26
C PRO A 76 18.52 -16.63 13.83
N PHE A 77 18.40 -16.32 12.54
CA PHE A 77 18.55 -14.96 12.03
C PHE A 77 17.41 -14.04 12.47
N TYR A 78 16.17 -14.55 12.49
CA TYR A 78 15.04 -13.79 13.02
C TYR A 78 15.22 -13.46 14.51
N LEU A 79 15.75 -14.39 15.30
CA LEU A 79 16.05 -14.14 16.72
C LEU A 79 17.14 -13.09 16.91
N LEU A 80 18.15 -13.03 16.01
CA LEU A 80 19.19 -11.99 16.05
C LEU A 80 18.61 -10.61 15.69
N PHE A 81 17.74 -10.54 14.70
CA PHE A 81 17.02 -9.31 14.37
C PHE A 81 16.08 -8.86 15.50
N GLU A 82 15.39 -9.79 16.13
CA GLU A 82 14.54 -9.51 17.29
C GLU A 82 15.35 -8.97 18.49
N ASP A 83 16.51 -9.58 18.81
CA ASP A 83 17.41 -9.08 19.83
C ASP A 83 17.96 -7.69 19.49
N ALA A 84 18.18 -7.42 18.21
CA ALA A 84 18.59 -6.10 17.73
C ALA A 84 17.43 -5.09 17.66
N LYS A 85 16.18 -5.48 17.99
CA LYS A 85 14.95 -4.66 17.89
C LYS A 85 14.58 -4.26 16.47
N PHE A 86 14.88 -5.11 15.50
CA PHE A 86 14.47 -4.96 14.12
C PHE A 86 13.08 -5.58 13.90
N THR A 87 12.30 -4.95 13.04
CA THR A 87 11.02 -5.46 12.53
C THR A 87 11.08 -5.59 11.01
N PHE A 88 10.34 -6.54 10.45
CA PHE A 88 10.38 -6.83 9.02
C PHE A 88 9.28 -6.04 8.29
N HIS A 89 9.68 -5.04 7.50
CA HIS A 89 8.77 -4.20 6.73
C HIS A 89 9.20 -4.09 5.27
N LYS A 90 8.22 -3.80 4.41
CA LYS A 90 8.50 -3.36 3.05
C LYS A 90 8.81 -1.85 3.09
N PRO A 91 9.94 -1.40 2.52
CA PRO A 91 10.24 0.03 2.43
C PRO A 91 9.13 0.78 1.68
N GLY A 92 8.80 1.96 2.14
CA GLY A 92 7.96 2.90 1.40
C GLY A 92 8.69 3.41 0.15
N LYS A 93 7.93 3.84 -0.85
CA LYS A 93 8.47 4.55 -2.01
C LYS A 93 8.49 6.04 -1.70
N VAL A 94 9.60 6.68 -1.99
CA VAL A 94 9.73 8.15 -2.04
C VAL A 94 10.25 8.49 -3.42
N TYR A 95 9.60 9.40 -4.10
CA TYR A 95 10.07 9.84 -5.41
C TYR A 95 11.26 10.77 -5.25
N GLU A 96 12.29 10.61 -6.08
CA GLU A 96 13.53 11.41 -6.05
C GLU A 96 13.25 12.93 -6.14
N LYS A 97 12.26 13.29 -6.94
CA LYS A 97 11.83 14.69 -7.16
C LYS A 97 10.82 15.21 -6.13
N ARG A 98 10.49 14.41 -5.09
CA ARG A 98 9.62 14.87 -4.01
C ARG A 98 10.32 15.95 -3.19
N ASP A 99 9.59 16.99 -2.88
CA ASP A 99 10.05 18.15 -2.11
C ASP A 99 9.19 18.30 -0.85
N GLU A 100 9.75 17.93 0.30
CA GLU A 100 9.05 17.94 1.59
C GLU A 100 8.66 19.36 2.02
N GLU A 101 9.47 20.39 1.68
CA GLU A 101 9.13 21.77 2.01
C GLU A 101 7.90 22.22 1.20
N LYS A 102 7.82 21.88 -0.08
CA LYS A 102 6.63 22.17 -0.90
C LYS A 102 5.38 21.45 -0.37
N VAL A 103 5.52 20.21 0.09
CA VAL A 103 4.40 19.47 0.72
C VAL A 103 3.94 20.18 1.99
N LYS A 104 4.88 20.64 2.82
CA LYS A 104 4.57 21.36 4.07
C LYS A 104 3.89 22.71 3.80
N ILE A 105 4.42 23.47 2.85
CA ILE A 105 3.81 24.75 2.42
C ILE A 105 2.39 24.51 1.94
N TRP A 106 2.22 23.54 1.03
CA TRP A 106 0.91 23.16 0.49
C TRP A 106 -0.07 22.78 1.61
N LYS A 107 0.34 21.97 2.59
CA LYS A 107 -0.51 21.63 3.74
C LYS A 107 -0.95 22.84 4.52
N ASN A 108 -0.05 23.79 4.77
CA ASN A 108 -0.37 25.03 5.49
C ASN A 108 -1.38 25.90 4.73
N GLU A 109 -1.22 26.01 3.41
CA GLU A 109 -2.10 26.82 2.56
C GLU A 109 -3.48 26.17 2.34
N VAL A 110 -3.49 24.83 2.14
CA VAL A 110 -4.72 24.13 1.76
C VAL A 110 -5.56 23.69 2.97
N THR A 111 -4.95 23.49 4.15
CA THR A 111 -5.69 23.09 5.35
C THR A 111 -6.82 24.06 5.73
N PRO A 112 -6.65 25.38 5.72
CA PRO A 112 -7.74 26.32 5.99
C PRO A 112 -8.89 26.20 4.97
N ILE A 113 -8.56 26.09 3.67
CA ILE A 113 -9.53 25.96 2.59
C ILE A 113 -10.38 24.68 2.78
N ILE A 114 -9.74 23.58 3.11
CA ILE A 114 -10.43 22.30 3.34
C ILE A 114 -11.31 22.38 4.59
N LYS A 115 -10.85 23.03 5.68
CA LYS A 115 -11.65 23.19 6.88
C LYS A 115 -12.90 24.01 6.62
N GLU A 116 -12.77 25.15 5.96
CA GLU A 116 -13.91 25.97 5.54
C GLU A 116 -14.88 25.16 4.66
N ALA A 117 -14.36 24.43 3.69
CA ALA A 117 -15.19 23.57 2.83
C ALA A 117 -15.87 22.44 3.62
N PHE A 118 -15.23 21.87 4.67
CA PHE A 118 -15.88 20.87 5.53
C PHE A 118 -17.04 21.44 6.33
N ASP A 119 -16.90 22.67 6.82
CA ASP A 119 -17.91 23.34 7.65
C ASP A 119 -19.08 23.90 6.80
N ASP A 120 -18.87 24.20 5.51
CA ASP A 120 -19.92 24.64 4.60
C ASP A 120 -20.77 23.45 4.10
N PRO A 121 -22.05 23.32 4.51
CA PRO A 121 -22.92 22.23 4.06
C PRO A 121 -23.24 22.30 2.56
N ASN A 122 -23.00 23.45 1.91
CA ASN A 122 -23.21 23.63 0.48
C ASN A 122 -22.00 23.28 -0.37
N THR A 123 -20.87 22.97 0.24
CA THR A 123 -19.64 22.59 -0.46
C THR A 123 -19.43 21.07 -0.39
N VAL A 124 -19.08 20.47 -1.52
CA VAL A 124 -18.64 19.07 -1.66
C VAL A 124 -17.13 19.07 -1.84
N ILE A 125 -16.43 18.16 -1.16
CA ILE A 125 -14.98 18.00 -1.30
C ILE A 125 -14.72 16.67 -2.00
N LEU A 126 -14.15 16.73 -3.19
CA LEU A 126 -13.84 15.57 -4.02
C LEU A 126 -12.33 15.44 -4.17
N CYS A 127 -11.78 14.24 -3.89
CA CYS A 127 -10.43 13.88 -4.29
C CYS A 127 -10.55 13.03 -5.55
N GLU A 128 -9.93 13.48 -6.61
CA GLU A 128 -9.95 12.81 -7.90
C GLU A 128 -8.59 12.18 -8.21
N ASP A 129 -8.64 11.06 -8.92
CA ASP A 129 -7.50 10.38 -9.49
C ASP A 129 -7.95 9.39 -10.57
N GLU A 130 -7.03 9.04 -11.47
CA GLU A 130 -7.27 8.02 -12.48
C GLU A 130 -6.38 6.80 -12.29
N MET A 131 -6.96 5.63 -12.52
CA MET A 131 -6.17 4.41 -12.59
C MET A 131 -6.38 3.67 -13.91
N ILE A 132 -5.36 2.96 -14.34
CA ILE A 132 -5.45 2.02 -15.45
C ILE A 132 -5.67 0.62 -14.86
N LEU A 133 -6.80 0.00 -15.24
CA LEU A 133 -7.07 -1.41 -15.02
C LEU A 133 -6.58 -2.20 -16.23
N SER A 134 -5.77 -3.22 -16.01
CA SER A 134 -5.21 -4.08 -17.06
C SER A 134 -5.80 -5.49 -16.99
N SER A 135 -5.96 -6.14 -18.14
CA SER A 135 -6.28 -7.57 -18.24
C SER A 135 -5.19 -8.47 -17.63
N GLN A 136 -3.98 -7.95 -17.46
CA GLN A 136 -2.92 -8.64 -16.73
C GLN A 136 -3.12 -8.41 -15.23
N THR A 137 -3.59 -9.46 -14.54
CA THR A 137 -3.84 -9.39 -13.10
C THR A 137 -2.56 -9.10 -12.30
N THR A 138 -2.73 -8.49 -11.17
CA THR A 138 -1.65 -8.26 -10.20
C THR A 138 -1.75 -9.26 -9.05
N PHE A 139 -0.60 -9.66 -8.51
CA PHE A 139 -0.52 -10.67 -7.46
C PHE A 139 -0.25 -10.05 -6.11
N GLN A 140 -0.95 -10.55 -5.09
CA GLN A 140 -0.66 -10.26 -3.69
C GLN A 140 -0.60 -11.56 -2.89
N LYS A 141 0.06 -11.50 -1.72
CA LYS A 141 0.13 -12.63 -0.80
C LYS A 141 -1.25 -12.96 -0.26
N ILE A 142 -1.59 -14.25 -0.25
CA ILE A 142 -2.84 -14.80 0.26
C ILE A 142 -2.57 -15.91 1.28
N TRP A 143 -3.57 -16.21 2.09
CA TRP A 143 -3.53 -17.36 2.97
C TRP A 143 -3.92 -18.61 2.20
N LEU A 144 -3.09 -19.66 2.31
CA LEU A 144 -3.29 -20.97 1.69
C LEU A 144 -3.12 -22.04 2.73
N LYS A 145 -3.78 -23.18 2.51
CA LYS A 145 -3.49 -24.38 3.30
C LYS A 145 -2.04 -24.82 3.05
N LYS A 146 -1.42 -25.34 4.11
CA LYS A 146 -0.04 -25.83 4.01
C LYS A 146 0.10 -26.89 2.90
N GLY A 147 0.99 -26.64 1.96
CA GLY A 147 1.23 -27.54 0.82
C GLY A 147 0.42 -27.21 -0.43
N GLU A 148 -0.50 -26.23 -0.40
CA GLU A 148 -1.22 -25.75 -1.57
C GLU A 148 -0.47 -24.59 -2.23
N TYR A 149 -0.31 -24.65 -3.55
CA TYR A 149 0.35 -23.63 -4.37
C TYR A 149 -0.45 -23.43 -5.66
N PRO A 150 -1.63 -22.77 -5.60
CA PRO A 150 -2.45 -22.57 -6.78
C PRO A 150 -1.72 -21.71 -7.82
N LYS A 151 -1.96 -22.02 -9.08
CA LYS A 151 -1.58 -21.20 -10.22
C LYS A 151 -2.81 -20.44 -10.70
N ILE A 152 -2.65 -19.16 -10.98
CA ILE A 152 -3.72 -18.30 -11.51
C ILE A 152 -3.40 -18.07 -12.98
N GLU A 153 -4.36 -18.28 -13.83
CA GLU A 153 -4.25 -17.95 -15.25
C GLU A 153 -4.08 -16.44 -15.42
N VAL A 154 -3.32 -16.03 -16.41
CA VAL A 154 -3.10 -14.63 -16.77
C VAL A 154 -3.34 -14.46 -18.27
N SER A 155 -3.87 -13.31 -18.65
CA SER A 155 -4.04 -12.99 -20.06
C SER A 155 -2.68 -12.80 -20.74
N ASN A 156 -2.51 -13.40 -21.91
CA ASN A 156 -1.34 -13.20 -22.76
C ASN A 156 -1.35 -11.82 -23.44
N THR A 157 -2.52 -11.21 -23.58
CA THR A 157 -2.69 -9.87 -24.17
C THR A 157 -2.93 -8.83 -23.09
N LYS A 158 -2.36 -7.65 -23.29
CA LYS A 158 -2.56 -6.53 -22.39
C LYS A 158 -3.60 -5.58 -22.96
N VAL A 159 -4.81 -5.64 -22.43
CA VAL A 159 -5.89 -4.70 -22.72
C VAL A 159 -6.15 -3.88 -21.47
N ASN A 160 -6.42 -2.60 -21.64
CA ASN A 160 -6.58 -1.65 -20.54
C ASN A 160 -7.95 -0.96 -20.58
N ARG A 161 -8.41 -0.50 -19.42
CA ARG A 161 -9.50 0.47 -19.24
C ARG A 161 -9.07 1.52 -18.23
N SER A 162 -9.49 2.74 -18.45
CA SER A 162 -9.28 3.85 -17.51
C SER A 162 -10.46 3.95 -16.57
N ILE A 163 -10.19 4.09 -15.28
CA ILE A 163 -11.19 4.31 -14.26
C ILE A 163 -10.86 5.63 -13.59
N TYR A 164 -11.80 6.56 -13.68
CA TYR A 164 -11.77 7.85 -12.96
C TYR A 164 -12.50 7.65 -11.63
N GLY A 165 -11.96 8.15 -10.54
CA GLY A 165 -12.55 8.03 -9.21
C GLY A 165 -12.59 9.35 -8.47
N PHE A 166 -13.75 9.70 -7.94
CA PHE A 166 -13.98 10.90 -7.16
C PHE A 166 -14.44 10.54 -5.76
N LEU A 167 -13.52 10.54 -4.81
CA LEU A 167 -13.84 10.30 -3.41
C LEU A 167 -14.44 11.56 -2.78
N ASN A 168 -15.71 11.49 -2.40
CA ASN A 168 -16.32 12.52 -1.57
C ASN A 168 -15.86 12.38 -0.13
N MET A 169 -15.00 13.28 0.32
CA MET A 169 -14.34 13.21 1.62
C MET A 169 -15.27 13.47 2.81
N LYS A 170 -16.41 14.10 2.60
CA LYS A 170 -17.39 14.34 3.67
C LYS A 170 -18.15 13.07 4.02
N ILE A 171 -18.55 12.30 3.01
CA ILE A 171 -19.44 11.15 3.17
C ILE A 171 -18.77 9.79 2.89
N GLY A 172 -17.52 9.78 2.46
CA GLY A 172 -16.78 8.54 2.17
C GLY A 172 -17.34 7.73 0.99
N ARG A 173 -18.08 8.35 0.08
CA ARG A 173 -18.57 7.73 -1.16
C ARG A 173 -17.64 8.06 -2.31
N CYS A 174 -17.42 7.09 -3.18
CA CYS A 174 -16.64 7.28 -4.39
C CYS A 174 -17.58 7.22 -5.60
N HIS A 175 -17.53 8.22 -6.49
CA HIS A 175 -18.12 8.13 -7.81
C HIS A 175 -17.04 7.66 -8.78
N SER A 176 -17.36 6.69 -9.63
CA SER A 176 -16.40 6.17 -10.59
C SER A 176 -16.98 6.05 -11.99
N PHE A 177 -16.13 6.29 -12.97
CA PHE A 177 -16.47 6.31 -14.38
C PHE A 177 -15.45 5.48 -15.17
N VAL A 178 -15.93 4.53 -15.96
CA VAL A 178 -15.08 3.70 -16.82
C VAL A 178 -15.00 4.32 -18.21
N ARG A 179 -13.77 4.47 -18.73
CA ARG A 179 -13.49 5.00 -20.06
C ARG A 179 -12.41 4.16 -20.76
N GLU A 180 -12.28 4.32 -22.05
CA GLU A 180 -11.25 3.59 -22.82
C GLU A 180 -9.83 4.14 -22.56
N ARG A 181 -9.73 5.44 -22.38
CA ARG A 181 -8.45 6.17 -22.23
C ARG A 181 -8.61 7.41 -21.36
N GLN A 182 -7.50 8.04 -21.03
CA GLN A 182 -7.42 9.30 -20.30
C GLN A 182 -7.01 10.41 -21.28
N ASN A 183 -7.78 11.48 -21.31
CA ASN A 183 -7.46 12.71 -22.03
C ASN A 183 -8.37 13.87 -21.57
N MET A 184 -8.01 15.10 -21.95
CA MET A 184 -8.72 16.30 -21.51
C MET A 184 -10.21 16.33 -21.90
N LEU A 185 -10.60 15.80 -23.06
CA LEU A 185 -11.99 15.79 -23.51
C LEU A 185 -12.83 14.87 -22.63
N ILE A 186 -12.37 13.64 -22.41
CA ILE A 186 -13.01 12.65 -21.53
C ILE A 186 -13.08 13.19 -20.10
N THR A 187 -12.01 13.79 -19.61
CA THR A 187 -11.97 14.39 -18.28
C THR A 187 -13.03 15.51 -18.14
N THR A 188 -13.18 16.37 -19.16
CA THR A 188 -14.20 17.40 -19.16
C THR A 188 -15.62 16.83 -19.19
N GLU A 189 -15.87 15.77 -19.97
CA GLU A 189 -17.16 15.06 -19.94
C GLU A 189 -17.49 14.52 -18.55
N ILE A 190 -16.52 13.89 -17.89
CA ILE A 190 -16.70 13.37 -16.54
C ILE A 190 -16.93 14.49 -15.53
N LEU A 191 -16.25 15.62 -15.65
CA LEU A 191 -16.51 16.79 -14.79
C LEU A 191 -17.94 17.32 -14.97
N LYS A 192 -18.51 17.29 -16.19
CA LYS A 192 -19.90 17.60 -16.42
C LYS A 192 -20.84 16.60 -15.75
N GLU A 193 -20.52 15.30 -15.81
CA GLU A 193 -21.28 14.27 -15.09
C GLU A 193 -21.23 14.49 -13.56
N ILE A 194 -20.05 14.80 -13.01
CA ILE A 194 -19.88 15.16 -11.59
C ILE A 194 -20.70 16.41 -11.24
N ARG A 195 -20.67 17.44 -12.10
CA ARG A 195 -21.49 18.65 -11.90
C ARG A 195 -22.97 18.30 -11.82
N PHE A 196 -23.43 17.41 -12.69
CA PHE A 196 -24.81 16.95 -12.71
C PHE A 196 -25.21 16.20 -11.42
N LEU A 197 -24.30 15.44 -10.82
CA LEU A 197 -24.54 14.75 -9.53
C LEU A 197 -24.64 15.70 -8.33
N TYR A 198 -24.10 16.92 -8.45
CA TYR A 198 -24.08 17.92 -7.38
C TYR A 198 -24.66 19.27 -7.83
N PRO A 199 -25.94 19.32 -8.25
CA PRO A 199 -26.54 20.53 -8.77
C PRO A 199 -26.54 21.64 -7.71
N GLY A 200 -26.09 22.84 -8.07
CA GLY A 200 -26.05 24.00 -7.19
C GLY A 200 -25.04 23.98 -6.04
N LYS A 201 -24.33 22.86 -5.85
CA LYS A 201 -23.28 22.79 -4.81
C LYS A 201 -21.99 23.44 -5.27
N LYS A 202 -21.23 23.98 -4.35
CA LYS A 202 -19.80 24.29 -4.57
C LYS A 202 -19.00 22.98 -4.56
N ILE A 203 -18.05 22.84 -5.44
CA ILE A 203 -17.16 21.68 -5.52
C ILE A 203 -15.73 22.14 -5.28
N LEU A 204 -15.14 21.68 -4.18
CA LEU A 204 -13.70 21.75 -3.96
C LEU A 204 -13.09 20.47 -4.51
N LEU A 205 -12.41 20.55 -5.66
CA LEU A 205 -11.76 19.43 -6.32
C LEU A 205 -10.28 19.41 -5.97
N LEU A 206 -9.85 18.38 -5.23
CA LEU A 206 -8.45 18.11 -4.94
C LEU A 206 -7.92 17.15 -6.02
N TRP A 207 -6.91 17.58 -6.76
CA TRP A 207 -6.53 16.95 -8.00
C TRP A 207 -5.01 16.83 -8.15
N ASP A 208 -4.55 15.88 -8.93
CA ASP A 208 -3.15 15.86 -9.33
C ASP A 208 -2.87 16.88 -10.45
N GLY A 209 -1.60 17.12 -10.71
CA GLY A 209 -1.16 18.08 -11.70
C GLY A 209 -0.90 17.49 -13.09
N ALA A 210 -1.57 16.41 -13.48
CA ALA A 210 -1.41 15.80 -14.81
C ALA A 210 -1.65 16.81 -15.95
N GLY A 211 -0.92 16.63 -17.05
CA GLY A 211 -0.96 17.60 -18.15
C GLY A 211 -2.35 17.84 -18.74
N TRP A 212 -3.16 16.79 -18.85
CA TRP A 212 -4.54 16.90 -19.36
C TRP A 212 -5.51 17.59 -18.40
N HIS A 213 -5.23 17.62 -17.08
CA HIS A 213 -6.00 18.37 -16.09
C HIS A 213 -5.81 19.88 -16.22
N ARG A 214 -4.71 20.30 -16.83
CA ARG A 214 -4.36 21.71 -17.10
C ARG A 214 -4.65 22.12 -18.54
N GLY A 215 -5.23 21.22 -19.33
CA GLY A 215 -5.58 21.48 -20.72
C GLY A 215 -6.65 22.59 -20.86
N SER A 216 -6.63 23.35 -21.97
CA SER A 216 -7.50 24.49 -22.19
C SER A 216 -8.98 24.14 -22.00
N VAL A 217 -9.45 23.04 -22.59
CA VAL A 217 -10.85 22.60 -22.51
C VAL A 217 -11.34 22.38 -21.07
N VAL A 218 -10.48 21.80 -20.23
CA VAL A 218 -10.77 21.60 -18.79
C VAL A 218 -10.81 22.96 -18.08
N GLN A 219 -9.81 23.81 -18.35
CA GLN A 219 -9.71 25.11 -17.71
C GLN A 219 -10.87 26.04 -18.11
N ASP A 220 -11.31 25.98 -19.36
CA ASP A 220 -12.44 26.74 -19.83
C ASP A 220 -13.74 26.29 -19.15
N PHE A 221 -14.00 25.00 -19.07
CA PHE A 221 -15.12 24.43 -18.30
C PHE A 221 -15.15 24.89 -16.85
N VAL A 222 -13.99 24.83 -16.17
CA VAL A 222 -13.88 25.25 -14.75
C VAL A 222 -14.08 26.76 -14.58
N LYS A 223 -13.63 27.58 -15.56
CA LYS A 223 -13.86 29.03 -15.53
C LYS A 223 -15.32 29.40 -15.76
N GLU A 224 -16.03 28.63 -16.58
CA GLU A 224 -17.46 28.84 -16.83
C GLU A 224 -18.32 28.45 -15.62
N ASP A 225 -17.89 27.46 -14.84
CA ASP A 225 -18.56 27.03 -13.61
C ASP A 225 -17.93 27.68 -12.39
N ASN A 226 -18.41 28.85 -11.98
CA ASN A 226 -17.92 29.60 -10.82
C ASN A 226 -18.04 28.86 -9.48
N ASN A 227 -18.66 27.68 -9.45
CA ASN A 227 -18.82 26.86 -8.26
C ASN A 227 -17.80 25.71 -8.18
N ILE A 228 -16.83 25.61 -9.10
CA ILE A 228 -15.74 24.63 -9.04
C ILE A 228 -14.45 25.34 -8.67
N GLN A 229 -13.87 24.95 -7.55
CA GLN A 229 -12.54 25.38 -7.12
C GLN A 229 -11.60 24.17 -7.19
N ILE A 230 -10.48 24.31 -7.91
CA ILE A 230 -9.45 23.28 -8.00
C ILE A 230 -8.29 23.62 -7.05
N VAL A 231 -7.84 22.60 -6.32
CA VAL A 231 -6.60 22.62 -5.52
C VAL A 231 -5.74 21.45 -5.98
N TYR A 232 -4.58 21.73 -6.54
CA TYR A 232 -3.66 20.70 -7.00
C TYR A 232 -2.82 20.15 -5.87
N PHE A 233 -2.65 18.82 -5.83
CA PHE A 233 -1.69 18.19 -4.93
C PHE A 233 -0.25 18.58 -5.27
N PRO A 234 0.68 18.53 -4.29
CA PRO A 234 2.09 18.77 -4.57
C PRO A 234 2.62 17.74 -5.58
N PRO A 235 3.52 18.14 -6.48
CA PRO A 235 4.12 17.23 -7.43
C PRO A 235 4.83 16.06 -6.72
N TYR A 236 4.76 14.86 -7.32
CA TYR A 236 5.44 13.65 -6.82
C TYR A 236 5.04 13.22 -5.40
N SER A 237 3.80 13.53 -4.98
CA SER A 237 3.29 13.24 -3.64
C SER A 237 1.96 12.46 -3.68
N PRO A 238 1.89 11.29 -4.32
CA PRO A 238 0.64 10.52 -4.46
C PRO A 238 0.07 10.07 -3.11
N GLU A 239 0.91 9.94 -2.06
CA GLU A 239 0.46 9.59 -0.72
C GLU A 239 -0.38 10.68 -0.03
N GLU A 240 -0.39 11.89 -0.58
CA GLU A 240 -1.29 12.97 -0.12
C GLU A 240 -2.69 12.84 -0.75
N ASN A 241 -2.85 12.02 -1.82
CA ASN A 241 -4.15 11.77 -2.44
C ASN A 241 -4.87 10.57 -1.80
N PRO A 242 -5.98 10.78 -1.05
CA PRO A 242 -6.74 9.69 -0.44
C PRO A 242 -7.31 8.68 -1.45
N GLN A 243 -7.51 9.08 -2.70
CA GLN A 243 -8.01 8.20 -3.77
C GLN A 243 -7.08 7.00 -4.03
N GLU A 244 -5.77 7.14 -3.79
CA GLU A 244 -4.80 6.03 -3.88
C GLU A 244 -5.13 4.88 -2.89
N HIS A 245 -5.66 5.21 -1.71
CA HIS A 245 -6.12 4.21 -0.75
C HIS A 245 -7.39 3.51 -1.23
N VAL A 246 -8.26 4.22 -1.94
CA VAL A 246 -9.46 3.66 -2.57
C VAL A 246 -9.05 2.63 -3.62
N TRP A 247 -8.10 2.97 -4.51
CA TRP A 247 -7.56 2.05 -5.52
C TRP A 247 -6.96 0.80 -4.91
N LYS A 248 -6.15 0.96 -3.87
CA LYS A 248 -5.54 -0.17 -3.16
C LYS A 248 -6.59 -1.11 -2.58
N LYS A 249 -7.62 -0.56 -1.93
CA LYS A 249 -8.72 -1.35 -1.37
C LYS A 249 -9.52 -2.07 -2.46
N ALA A 250 -9.91 -1.35 -3.51
CA ALA A 250 -10.70 -1.91 -4.60
C ALA A 250 -9.93 -3.02 -5.35
N ARG A 251 -8.65 -2.82 -5.67
CA ARG A 251 -7.81 -3.87 -6.28
C ARG A 251 -7.75 -5.12 -5.39
N SER A 252 -7.60 -4.94 -4.08
CA SER A 252 -7.54 -6.05 -3.13
C SER A 252 -8.84 -6.85 -3.06
N MET A 253 -9.97 -6.22 -3.32
CA MET A 253 -11.30 -6.86 -3.20
C MET A 253 -11.80 -7.44 -4.53
N VAL A 254 -11.36 -6.89 -5.67
CA VAL A 254 -11.97 -7.19 -6.96
C VAL A 254 -11.02 -7.88 -7.94
N THR A 255 -9.75 -7.41 -8.06
CA THR A 255 -8.90 -7.80 -9.19
C THR A 255 -7.59 -8.50 -8.82
N HIS A 256 -7.09 -8.39 -7.60
CA HIS A 256 -5.88 -9.12 -7.21
C HIS A 256 -6.13 -10.63 -7.20
N ASN A 257 -5.17 -11.38 -7.75
CA ASN A 257 -5.20 -12.85 -7.81
C ASN A 257 -6.43 -13.42 -8.54
N THR A 258 -7.04 -12.64 -9.45
CA THR A 258 -8.21 -13.06 -10.23
C THR A 258 -7.88 -13.05 -11.70
N PHE A 259 -8.24 -14.10 -12.44
CA PHE A 259 -8.14 -14.11 -13.91
C PHE A 259 -9.17 -13.13 -14.50
N ILE A 260 -8.72 -12.23 -15.36
CA ILE A 260 -9.56 -11.26 -16.07
C ILE A 260 -9.76 -11.74 -17.49
N SER A 261 -10.89 -12.37 -17.74
CA SER A 261 -11.28 -12.89 -19.06
C SER A 261 -11.75 -11.78 -20.00
N ASP A 262 -12.53 -10.84 -19.48
CA ASP A 262 -12.97 -9.63 -20.16
C ASP A 262 -12.65 -8.39 -19.33
N ILE A 263 -11.95 -7.43 -19.92
CA ILE A 263 -11.55 -6.21 -19.25
C ILE A 263 -12.71 -5.22 -19.04
N LYS A 264 -13.74 -5.28 -19.90
CA LYS A 264 -14.92 -4.42 -19.76
C LYS A 264 -15.74 -4.84 -18.55
N ASP A 265 -16.00 -6.14 -18.44
CA ASP A 265 -16.73 -6.70 -17.30
C ASP A 265 -15.98 -6.47 -16.00
N ALA A 266 -14.66 -6.71 -15.99
CA ALA A 266 -13.82 -6.46 -14.82
C ALA A 266 -13.83 -4.96 -14.41
N ALA A 267 -13.80 -4.04 -15.37
CA ALA A 267 -13.88 -2.62 -15.11
C ALA A 267 -15.25 -2.19 -14.58
N MET A 268 -16.34 -2.78 -15.10
CA MET A 268 -17.69 -2.54 -14.59
C MET A 268 -17.85 -3.04 -13.15
N MET A 269 -17.44 -4.27 -12.85
CA MET A 269 -17.44 -4.82 -11.48
C MET A 269 -16.60 -3.96 -10.52
N PHE A 270 -15.44 -3.49 -10.98
CA PHE A 270 -14.58 -2.61 -10.20
C PHE A 270 -15.25 -1.28 -9.90
N SER A 271 -15.88 -0.65 -10.91
CA SER A 271 -16.63 0.58 -10.77
C SER A 271 -17.85 0.41 -9.86
N GLU A 272 -18.59 -0.67 -9.99
CA GLU A 272 -19.71 -1.00 -9.10
C GLU A 272 -19.26 -1.11 -7.65
N PHE A 273 -18.17 -1.84 -7.39
CA PHE A 273 -17.60 -1.93 -6.05
C PHE A 273 -17.26 -0.55 -5.47
N LEU A 274 -16.70 0.36 -6.29
CA LEU A 274 -16.38 1.72 -5.86
C LEU A 274 -17.63 2.51 -5.49
N ASN A 275 -18.67 2.45 -6.34
CA ASN A 275 -19.87 3.25 -6.19
C ASN A 275 -20.74 2.82 -4.99
N VAL A 276 -20.72 1.53 -4.62
CA VAL A 276 -21.51 1.02 -3.49
C VAL A 276 -20.75 1.01 -2.16
N SER A 277 -19.41 1.05 -2.19
CA SER A 277 -18.58 0.95 -1.00
C SER A 277 -18.44 2.27 -0.26
N HIS A 278 -18.09 2.16 1.03
CA HIS A 278 -17.74 3.31 1.86
C HIS A 278 -16.22 3.30 2.13
N PHE A 279 -15.59 4.46 1.94
CA PHE A 279 -14.15 4.67 2.08
C PHE A 279 -13.88 5.80 3.07
N PRO A 280 -13.54 5.50 4.34
CA PRO A 280 -13.33 6.51 5.38
C PRO A 280 -11.96 7.18 5.30
N TYR A 281 -11.40 7.27 4.08
CA TYR A 281 -10.08 7.84 3.89
C TYR A 281 -10.14 9.37 3.87
N LYS A 282 -9.15 9.99 4.49
CA LYS A 282 -9.02 11.45 4.59
C LYS A 282 -7.60 11.85 4.19
N LEU A 283 -7.38 13.11 3.97
CA LEU A 283 -6.04 13.64 3.77
C LEU A 283 -5.16 13.28 4.98
N ARG A 284 -3.91 12.97 4.69
CA ARG A 284 -2.91 12.67 5.72
C ARG A 284 -2.76 13.87 6.65
N ASP A 285 -2.74 13.59 7.95
CA ASP A 285 -2.66 14.60 9.01
C ASP A 285 -3.86 15.56 9.11
N PHE A 286 -4.92 15.34 8.31
CA PHE A 286 -6.16 16.10 8.41
C PHE A 286 -7.15 15.38 9.34
N THR A 287 -7.18 15.82 10.61
CA THR A 287 -8.22 15.40 11.57
C THR A 287 -9.35 16.43 11.51
N ALA A 288 -10.44 16.11 10.83
CA ALA A 288 -11.70 16.79 11.09
C ALA A 288 -12.03 16.56 12.58
N ARG A 289 -12.24 17.61 13.35
CA ARG A 289 -12.76 17.47 14.72
C ARG A 289 -14.09 16.71 14.61
N SER A 290 -14.12 15.53 15.21
CA SER A 290 -15.34 14.76 15.46
C SER A 290 -16.30 15.53 16.34
#